data_b581cb47dfd513d6b4b86cfc1253123e
#
_entry.id   b581cb47dfd513d6b4b86cfc1253123e
#
_cell.length_a   1.000
_cell.length_b   1.000
_cell.length_c   1.000
_cell.angle_alpha   90.00
_cell.angle_beta   90.00
_cell.angle_gamma   90.00
#
_symmetry.space_group_name_H-M   'P 1'
#
loop_
_entity.id
_entity.type
_entity.pdbx_description
1 polymer ?
#
loop_
_entity_poly.entity_id
_entity_poly.type
_entity_poly.pdbx_seq_one_letter_code
_entity_poly.pdbx_strand_id
1 'polypeptide(L)'
;MSLEECGAVIRSIVTRSLVESFGYDALNRLSTFGDKVVKYDNCGNIRQKGDAGELVYTNPNRPYAVTGLAPLSEDRINYGIDITYTAAERPSVIARGTQKAVLTYNANHDRIRMQYSDNSRNLLTRYYLGGNYELDVDSTGMHERLYLGGGYYDASAV
;
A
#
# COMPACT_ATOMS: atom_id res chain seq x y z
N MET A 1 4.33 2.23 61.94
CA MET A 1 3.70 1.53 60.79
C MET A 1 3.31 2.61 59.80
N SER A 2 4.23 2.90 58.88
CA SER A 2 4.08 3.99 57.89
C SER A 2 3.34 3.46 56.66
N LEU A 3 2.32 4.16 56.27
CA LEU A 3 1.57 3.91 55.02
C LEU A 3 2.41 4.46 53.86
N GLU A 4 2.90 3.57 53.00
CA GLU A 4 3.54 3.97 51.74
C GLU A 4 2.46 4.48 50.78
N GLU A 5 2.65 5.72 50.31
CA GLU A 5 1.83 6.35 49.30
C GLU A 5 2.03 5.62 47.97
N CYS A 6 0.94 5.05 47.47
CA CYS A 6 0.86 4.52 46.10
C CYS A 6 0.85 5.72 45.12
N GLY A 7 2.02 6.04 44.57
CA GLY A 7 2.20 7.11 43.58
C GLY A 7 1.46 6.80 42.28
N ALA A 8 0.32 7.46 42.06
CA ALA A 8 -0.39 7.42 40.79
C ALA A 8 0.46 8.07 39.69
N VAL A 9 0.99 7.29 38.77
CA VAL A 9 1.64 7.81 37.56
C VAL A 9 0.56 8.34 36.64
N ILE A 10 0.33 9.64 36.68
CA ILE A 10 -0.50 10.34 35.71
C ILE A 10 0.27 10.36 34.38
N ARG A 11 -0.06 9.46 33.46
CA ARG A 11 0.40 9.56 32.08
C ARG A 11 -0.33 10.73 31.43
N SER A 12 0.42 11.79 31.15
CA SER A 12 -0.09 12.91 30.35
C SER A 12 -0.49 12.39 28.96
N ILE A 13 -1.79 12.44 28.66
CA ILE A 13 -2.30 12.19 27.32
C ILE A 13 -2.00 13.46 26.50
N VAL A 14 -0.95 13.43 25.71
CA VAL A 14 -0.66 14.49 24.73
C VAL A 14 -1.66 14.32 23.59
N THR A 15 -2.74 15.05 23.60
CA THR A 15 -3.66 15.17 22.46
C THR A 15 -2.95 16.00 21.39
N ARG A 16 -2.43 15.34 20.35
CA ARG A 16 -1.95 16.04 19.15
C ARG A 16 -3.17 16.31 18.27
N SER A 17 -3.49 17.56 18.05
CA SER A 17 -4.41 17.96 16.99
C SER A 17 -3.73 17.72 15.65
N LEU A 18 -4.23 16.76 14.89
CA LEU A 18 -3.81 16.55 13.51
C LEU A 18 -4.63 17.48 12.63
N VAL A 19 -3.98 18.48 12.03
CA VAL A 19 -4.60 19.38 11.03
C VAL A 19 -4.04 18.98 9.66
N GLU A 20 -4.91 18.52 8.78
CA GLU A 20 -4.59 18.27 7.39
C GLU A 20 -5.21 19.35 6.50
N SER A 21 -4.43 19.86 5.54
CA SER A 21 -4.89 20.82 4.55
C SER A 21 -4.91 20.20 3.17
N PHE A 22 -5.97 20.46 2.41
CA PHE A 22 -6.13 19.98 1.06
C PHE A 22 -6.39 21.13 0.11
N GLY A 23 -5.71 21.15 -1.05
CA GLY A 23 -5.97 22.10 -2.12
C GLY A 23 -6.42 21.37 -3.37
N TYR A 24 -7.19 22.07 -4.20
CA TYR A 24 -7.77 21.51 -5.42
C TYR A 24 -7.47 22.42 -6.62
N ASP A 25 -7.37 21.84 -7.80
CA ASP A 25 -7.22 22.59 -9.06
C ASP A 25 -8.60 23.06 -9.61
N ALA A 26 -8.56 23.76 -10.74
CA ALA A 26 -9.77 24.27 -11.40
C ALA A 26 -10.75 23.18 -11.87
N LEU A 27 -10.31 21.93 -11.94
CA LEU A 27 -11.12 20.75 -12.26
C LEU A 27 -11.56 19.98 -11.02
N ASN A 28 -11.42 20.56 -9.82
CA ASN A 28 -11.70 19.94 -8.53
C ASN A 28 -10.89 18.65 -8.27
N ARG A 29 -9.69 18.52 -8.85
CA ARG A 29 -8.77 17.43 -8.55
C ARG A 29 -7.82 17.85 -7.44
N LEU A 30 -7.47 16.93 -6.55
CA LEU A 30 -6.52 17.17 -5.46
C LEU A 30 -5.17 17.67 -6.01
N SER A 31 -4.76 18.88 -5.67
CA SER A 31 -3.48 19.48 -6.12
C SER A 31 -2.44 19.54 -5.00
N THR A 32 -2.88 19.62 -3.73
CA THR A 32 -2.00 19.59 -2.57
C THR A 32 -2.63 18.84 -1.41
N PHE A 33 -1.81 18.20 -0.57
CA PHE A 33 -2.21 17.61 0.71
C PHE A 33 -1.08 17.78 1.72
N GLY A 34 -1.32 18.53 2.78
CA GLY A 34 -0.28 19.01 3.68
C GLY A 34 0.77 19.82 2.90
N ASP A 35 2.03 19.42 3.00
CA ASP A 35 3.20 19.99 2.30
C ASP A 35 3.48 19.34 0.93
N LYS A 36 2.64 18.41 0.48
CA LYS A 36 2.86 17.59 -0.71
C LYS A 36 2.02 18.06 -1.89
N VAL A 37 2.55 17.88 -3.10
CA VAL A 37 1.93 18.30 -4.36
C VAL A 37 1.52 17.09 -5.18
N VAL A 38 0.38 17.22 -5.88
CA VAL A 38 -0.08 16.28 -6.91
C VAL A 38 -0.11 17.02 -8.24
N LYS A 39 0.52 16.47 -9.28
CA LYS A 39 0.49 17.01 -10.64
C LYS A 39 -0.11 16.01 -11.61
N TYR A 40 -0.85 16.53 -12.58
CA TYR A 40 -1.53 15.76 -13.61
C TYR A 40 -0.99 16.08 -14.99
N ASP A 41 -1.11 15.12 -15.91
CA ASP A 41 -0.93 15.39 -17.35
C ASP A 41 -2.25 15.90 -17.99
N ASN A 42 -2.18 16.19 -19.29
CA ASN A 42 -3.33 16.67 -20.05
C ASN A 42 -4.45 15.62 -20.20
N CYS A 43 -4.15 14.35 -20.00
CA CYS A 43 -5.11 13.24 -20.06
C CYS A 43 -5.73 12.93 -18.67
N GLY A 44 -5.31 13.66 -17.63
CA GLY A 44 -5.80 13.46 -16.26
C GLY A 44 -5.03 12.42 -15.44
N ASN A 45 -3.98 11.81 -15.98
CA ASN A 45 -3.14 10.90 -15.21
C ASN A 45 -2.32 11.67 -14.17
N ILE A 46 -2.14 11.10 -12.99
CA ILE A 46 -1.24 11.65 -11.98
C ILE A 46 0.20 11.46 -12.45
N ARG A 47 0.90 12.53 -12.76
CA ARG A 47 2.32 12.51 -13.17
C ARG A 47 3.28 12.56 -11.97
N GLN A 48 2.87 13.24 -10.91
CA GLN A 48 3.68 13.40 -9.70
C GLN A 48 2.79 13.36 -8.47
N LYS A 49 3.22 12.64 -7.45
CA LYS A 49 2.60 12.64 -6.13
C LYS A 49 3.69 12.74 -5.06
N GLY A 50 3.60 13.76 -4.21
CA GLY A 50 4.70 14.16 -3.32
C GLY A 50 5.17 13.14 -2.30
N ASP A 51 4.37 12.11 -2.00
CA ASP A 51 4.73 11.00 -1.12
C ASP A 51 5.17 9.73 -1.88
N ALA A 52 4.91 9.66 -3.18
CA ALA A 52 5.17 8.48 -4.00
C ALA A 52 6.32 8.71 -5.01
N GLY A 53 6.35 9.86 -5.68
CA GLY A 53 7.31 10.14 -6.73
C GLY A 53 6.66 10.51 -8.08
N GLU A 54 7.38 10.31 -9.16
CA GLU A 54 6.88 10.47 -10.53
C GLU A 54 6.31 9.15 -11.04
N LEU A 55 5.07 9.19 -11.55
CA LEU A 55 4.40 8.05 -12.14
C LEU A 55 4.68 7.99 -13.63
N VAL A 56 5.07 6.84 -14.12
CA VAL A 56 5.47 6.60 -15.51
C VAL A 56 4.40 5.80 -16.24
N TYR A 57 4.07 6.22 -17.46
CA TYR A 57 3.04 5.62 -18.34
C TYR A 57 3.66 5.38 -19.72
N THR A 58 4.25 4.20 -19.94
CA THR A 58 4.99 3.90 -21.18
C THR A 58 4.25 2.94 -22.10
N ASN A 59 3.12 2.36 -21.65
CA ASN A 59 2.37 1.43 -22.48
C ASN A 59 1.35 2.17 -23.37
N PRO A 60 1.56 2.27 -24.69
CA PRO A 60 0.65 3.01 -25.60
C PRO A 60 -0.74 2.36 -25.70
N ASN A 61 -0.83 1.04 -25.45
CA ASN A 61 -2.12 0.33 -25.47
C ASN A 61 -2.88 0.49 -24.14
N ARG A 62 -2.24 1.09 -23.13
CA ARG A 62 -2.81 1.31 -21.79
C ARG A 62 -2.33 2.65 -21.24
N PRO A 63 -2.78 3.76 -21.81
CA PRO A 63 -2.24 5.09 -21.52
C PRO A 63 -2.52 5.57 -20.08
N TYR A 64 -3.46 4.92 -19.38
CA TYR A 64 -3.82 5.24 -17.99
C TYR A 64 -3.23 4.28 -16.95
N ALA A 65 -2.53 3.22 -17.40
CA ALA A 65 -1.93 2.25 -16.51
C ALA A 65 -0.50 2.67 -16.14
N VAL A 66 -0.24 2.82 -14.84
CA VAL A 66 1.11 3.11 -14.33
C VAL A 66 2.02 1.93 -14.63
N THR A 67 3.13 2.18 -15.31
CA THR A 67 4.12 1.15 -15.67
C THR A 67 5.38 1.24 -14.81
N GLY A 68 5.60 2.35 -14.14
CA GLY A 68 6.76 2.54 -13.26
C GLY A 68 6.59 3.71 -12.30
N LEU A 69 7.50 3.80 -11.36
CA LEU A 69 7.58 4.88 -10.38
C LEU A 69 9.04 5.34 -10.25
N ALA A 70 9.28 6.63 -10.42
CA ALA A 70 10.58 7.25 -10.23
C ALA A 70 10.58 8.16 -8.99
N PRO A 71 11.65 8.16 -8.17
CA PRO A 71 11.74 9.04 -7.00
C PRO A 71 11.90 10.50 -7.41
N LEU A 72 11.44 11.43 -6.55
CA LEU A 72 11.53 12.88 -6.80
C LEU A 72 12.90 13.49 -6.48
N SER A 73 13.78 12.78 -5.78
CA SER A 73 15.12 13.23 -5.42
C SER A 73 16.12 12.07 -5.42
N GLU A 74 17.39 12.39 -5.69
CA GLU A 74 18.51 11.42 -5.70
C GLU A 74 18.77 10.81 -4.32
N ASP A 75 18.42 11.50 -3.24
CA ASP A 75 18.57 11.04 -1.86
C ASP A 75 17.54 9.96 -1.44
N ARG A 76 16.48 9.78 -2.23
CA ARG A 76 15.58 8.65 -2.06
C ARG A 76 16.11 7.50 -2.90
N ILE A 77 16.40 6.38 -2.23
CA ILE A 77 16.78 5.12 -2.87
C ILE A 77 15.89 4.90 -4.10
N ASN A 78 16.51 4.73 -5.26
CA ASN A 78 15.81 4.53 -6.53
C ASN A 78 14.91 3.30 -6.44
N TYR A 79 13.65 3.52 -6.17
CA TYR A 79 12.63 2.48 -6.13
C TYR A 79 12.03 2.29 -7.53
N GLY A 80 12.84 1.95 -8.52
CA GLY A 80 12.31 1.51 -9.81
C GLY A 80 11.30 0.39 -9.57
N ILE A 81 10.02 0.71 -9.65
CA ILE A 81 8.93 -0.25 -9.57
C ILE A 81 8.41 -0.48 -10.98
N ASP A 82 8.46 -1.74 -11.41
CA ASP A 82 7.87 -2.20 -12.66
C ASP A 82 6.53 -2.88 -12.38
N ILE A 83 5.50 -2.48 -13.14
CA ILE A 83 4.16 -3.04 -12.99
C ILE A 83 3.71 -3.61 -14.32
N THR A 84 3.27 -4.88 -14.31
CA THR A 84 2.57 -5.50 -15.44
C THR A 84 1.11 -5.73 -15.10
N TYR A 85 0.28 -5.87 -16.13
CA TYR A 85 -1.17 -5.95 -15.97
C TYR A 85 -1.75 -7.18 -16.68
N THR A 86 -2.87 -7.69 -16.16
CA THR A 86 -3.72 -8.68 -16.84
C THR A 86 -4.45 -8.05 -18.03
N ALA A 87 -5.11 -8.87 -18.84
CA ALA A 87 -6.01 -8.39 -19.92
C ALA A 87 -7.17 -7.51 -19.38
N ALA A 88 -7.59 -7.74 -18.12
CA ALA A 88 -8.63 -6.97 -17.44
C ALA A 88 -8.10 -5.76 -16.65
N GLU A 89 -6.89 -5.26 -17.00
CA GLU A 89 -6.28 -4.06 -16.42
C GLU A 89 -6.01 -4.13 -14.90
N ARG A 90 -5.92 -5.34 -14.35
CA ARG A 90 -5.51 -5.55 -12.96
C ARG A 90 -4.00 -5.76 -12.90
N PRO A 91 -3.27 -5.19 -11.93
CA PRO A 91 -1.85 -5.47 -11.75
C PRO A 91 -1.61 -6.97 -11.60
N SER A 92 -0.76 -7.57 -12.43
CA SER A 92 -0.42 -9.01 -12.37
C SER A 92 0.90 -9.25 -11.67
N VAL A 93 1.87 -8.35 -11.89
CA VAL A 93 3.17 -8.39 -11.23
C VAL A 93 3.55 -6.98 -10.82
N ILE A 94 4.08 -6.85 -9.62
CA ILE A 94 4.74 -5.64 -9.12
C ILE A 94 6.15 -6.07 -8.72
N ALA A 95 7.16 -5.48 -9.35
CA ALA A 95 8.56 -5.84 -9.12
C ALA A 95 9.39 -4.61 -8.73
N ARG A 96 10.38 -4.83 -7.84
CA ARG A 96 11.35 -3.84 -7.42
C ARG A 96 12.69 -4.52 -7.15
N GLY A 97 13.66 -4.35 -8.04
CA GLY A 97 14.93 -5.06 -7.94
C GLY A 97 14.72 -6.57 -7.91
N THR A 98 15.17 -7.24 -6.86
CA THR A 98 15.00 -8.68 -6.63
C THR A 98 13.64 -9.08 -6.06
N GLN A 99 12.88 -8.10 -5.56
CA GLN A 99 11.58 -8.30 -4.91
C GLN A 99 10.46 -8.34 -5.95
N LYS A 100 9.51 -9.25 -5.77
CA LYS A 100 8.41 -9.45 -6.70
C LYS A 100 7.14 -9.88 -5.97
N ALA A 101 6.04 -9.20 -6.27
CA ALA A 101 4.69 -9.62 -5.89
C ALA A 101 3.93 -10.07 -7.13
N VAL A 102 3.44 -11.30 -7.14
CA VAL A 102 2.60 -11.87 -8.21
C VAL A 102 1.16 -11.95 -7.69
N LEU A 103 0.23 -11.36 -8.42
CA LEU A 103 -1.17 -11.25 -8.08
C LEU A 103 -2.01 -12.15 -8.98
N THR A 104 -2.88 -12.97 -8.40
CA THR A 104 -3.79 -13.87 -9.12
C THR A 104 -5.24 -13.47 -8.85
N TYR A 105 -6.06 -13.52 -9.88
CA TYR A 105 -7.46 -13.12 -9.86
C TYR A 105 -8.37 -14.27 -10.28
N ASN A 106 -9.60 -14.28 -9.78
CA ASN A 106 -10.67 -15.18 -10.23
C ASN A 106 -11.34 -14.67 -11.52
N ALA A 107 -12.35 -15.37 -12.00
CA ALA A 107 -13.09 -14.99 -13.19
C ALA A 107 -13.86 -13.65 -13.04
N ASN A 108 -14.19 -13.25 -11.80
CA ASN A 108 -14.85 -11.96 -11.50
C ASN A 108 -13.85 -10.83 -11.31
N HIS A 109 -12.54 -11.08 -11.55
CA HIS A 109 -11.45 -10.13 -11.34
C HIS A 109 -11.22 -9.75 -9.87
N ASP A 110 -11.69 -10.55 -8.91
CA ASP A 110 -11.34 -10.40 -7.50
C ASP A 110 -9.97 -11.03 -7.25
N ARG A 111 -9.13 -10.36 -6.47
CA ARG A 111 -7.83 -10.89 -6.10
C ARG A 111 -8.00 -12.06 -5.13
N ILE A 112 -7.49 -13.23 -5.49
CA ILE A 112 -7.59 -14.45 -4.70
C ILE A 112 -6.26 -14.87 -4.09
N ARG A 113 -5.13 -14.43 -4.66
CA ARG A 113 -3.80 -14.79 -4.15
C ARG A 113 -2.78 -13.70 -4.45
N MET A 114 -1.83 -13.52 -3.55
CA MET A 114 -0.59 -12.80 -3.73
C MET A 114 0.58 -13.68 -3.31
N GLN A 115 1.61 -13.76 -4.13
CA GLN A 115 2.89 -14.39 -3.78
C GLN A 115 3.97 -13.33 -3.77
N TYR A 116 4.64 -13.16 -2.65
CA TYR A 116 5.77 -12.25 -2.49
C TYR A 116 7.06 -13.03 -2.40
N SER A 117 8.03 -12.67 -3.20
CA SER A 117 9.34 -13.32 -3.27
C SER A 117 10.47 -12.29 -3.31
N ASP A 118 11.66 -12.71 -2.87
CA ASP A 118 12.92 -12.02 -3.03
C ASP A 118 13.97 -13.00 -3.54
N ASN A 119 14.77 -12.61 -4.55
CA ASN A 119 15.73 -13.50 -5.23
C ASN A 119 15.13 -14.88 -5.60
N SER A 120 13.89 -14.88 -6.10
CA SER A 120 13.13 -16.09 -6.44
C SER A 120 12.73 -16.99 -5.26
N ARG A 121 13.09 -16.63 -4.03
CA ARG A 121 12.63 -17.31 -2.82
C ARG A 121 11.25 -16.77 -2.45
N ASN A 122 10.24 -17.64 -2.37
CA ASN A 122 8.93 -17.25 -1.86
C ASN A 122 9.03 -16.96 -0.36
N LEU A 123 8.65 -15.75 0.04
CA LEU A 123 8.68 -15.29 1.43
C LEU A 123 7.29 -15.30 2.07
N LEU A 124 6.23 -15.05 1.25
CA LEU A 124 4.87 -14.99 1.72
C LEU A 124 3.92 -15.39 0.58
N THR A 125 2.98 -16.25 0.89
CA THR A 125 1.79 -16.46 0.05
C THR A 125 0.56 -16.05 0.84
N ARG A 126 -0.19 -15.08 0.33
CA ARG A 126 -1.46 -14.62 0.91
C ARG A 126 -2.62 -15.06 0.04
N TYR A 127 -3.61 -15.66 0.66
CA TYR A 127 -4.90 -15.98 0.06
C TYR A 127 -5.98 -15.02 0.57
N TYR A 128 -6.84 -14.58 -0.33
CA TYR A 128 -7.98 -13.70 -0.05
C TYR A 128 -9.27 -14.51 -0.23
N LEU A 129 -9.99 -14.74 0.84
CA LEU A 129 -11.15 -15.63 0.89
C LEU A 129 -12.39 -14.84 1.31
N GLY A 130 -13.26 -14.53 0.34
CA GLY A 130 -14.57 -13.94 0.61
C GLY A 130 -14.58 -12.49 1.12
N GLY A 131 -13.52 -11.71 0.86
CA GLY A 131 -13.49 -10.27 1.15
C GLY A 131 -13.18 -9.87 2.60
N ASN A 132 -13.41 -10.76 3.56
CA ASN A 132 -13.20 -10.49 4.98
C ASN A 132 -12.27 -11.50 5.68
N TYR A 133 -11.68 -12.42 4.94
CA TYR A 133 -10.75 -13.41 5.49
C TYR A 133 -9.47 -13.47 4.65
N GLU A 134 -8.33 -13.47 5.31
CA GLU A 134 -7.02 -13.65 4.71
C GLU A 134 -6.26 -14.78 5.41
N LEU A 135 -5.55 -15.58 4.62
CA LEU A 135 -4.63 -16.61 5.09
C LEU A 135 -3.23 -16.30 4.56
N ASP A 136 -2.29 -16.04 5.44
CA ASP A 136 -0.87 -15.90 5.14
C ASP A 136 -0.15 -17.22 5.39
N VAL A 137 0.71 -17.60 4.46
CA VAL A 137 1.61 -18.75 4.57
C VAL A 137 3.03 -18.27 4.32
N ASP A 138 3.88 -18.39 5.32
CA ASP A 138 5.29 -18.01 5.27
C ASP A 138 6.20 -19.05 5.94
N SER A 139 7.45 -18.70 6.21
CA SER A 139 8.41 -19.61 6.86
C SER A 139 8.12 -19.90 8.33
N THR A 140 7.23 -19.14 8.96
CA THR A 140 6.84 -19.31 10.38
C THR A 140 5.58 -20.14 10.52
N GLY A 141 4.79 -20.29 9.45
CA GLY A 141 3.59 -21.12 9.44
C GLY A 141 2.42 -20.48 8.69
N MET A 142 1.21 -20.76 9.17
CA MET A 142 -0.05 -20.23 8.68
C MET A 142 -0.59 -19.22 9.67
N HIS A 143 -1.03 -18.06 9.16
CA HIS A 143 -1.56 -16.95 9.94
C HIS A 143 -2.90 -16.52 9.35
N GLU A 144 -3.94 -16.62 10.13
CA GLU A 144 -5.32 -16.33 9.72
C GLU A 144 -5.75 -14.96 10.22
N ARG A 145 -6.41 -14.16 9.37
CA ARG A 145 -7.01 -12.87 9.73
C ARG A 145 -8.46 -12.83 9.29
N LEU A 146 -9.34 -12.55 10.25
CA LEU A 146 -10.75 -12.29 9.99
C LEU A 146 -11.03 -10.81 10.21
N TYR A 147 -11.48 -10.11 9.18
CA TYR A 147 -11.87 -8.70 9.25
C TYR A 147 -13.32 -8.59 9.71
N LEU A 148 -13.52 -8.01 10.88
CA LEU A 148 -14.83 -7.68 11.46
C LEU A 148 -15.03 -6.17 11.35
N GLY A 149 -16.29 -5.70 11.27
CA GLY A 149 -16.58 -4.27 11.17
C GLY A 149 -15.88 -3.46 12.26
N GLY A 150 -14.87 -2.65 11.86
CA GLY A 150 -14.07 -1.81 12.76
C GLY A 150 -12.74 -2.40 13.23
N GLY A 151 -12.33 -3.59 12.76
CA GLY A 151 -11.05 -4.19 13.12
C GLY A 151 -10.80 -5.54 12.48
N TYR A 152 -9.74 -6.21 12.90
CA TYR A 152 -9.47 -7.60 12.49
C TYR A 152 -9.12 -8.46 13.71
N TYR A 153 -9.44 -9.75 13.61
CA TYR A 153 -9.03 -10.78 14.54
C TYR A 153 -7.88 -11.58 13.90
N ASP A 154 -6.75 -11.72 14.62
CA ASP A 154 -5.60 -12.53 14.22
C ASP A 154 -5.62 -13.84 15.02
N ALA A 155 -5.93 -14.94 14.35
CA ALA A 155 -6.00 -16.27 14.97
C ALA A 155 -4.60 -16.89 15.20
N SER A 156 -3.54 -16.31 14.64
CA SER A 156 -2.16 -16.80 14.82
C SER A 156 -1.58 -16.49 16.20
N ALA A 157 -2.26 -15.66 17.00
CA ALA A 157 -1.80 -15.21 18.32
C ALA A 157 -2.21 -16.17 19.47
N VAL A 158 -2.67 -17.39 19.18
CA VAL A 158 -3.09 -18.39 20.19
C VAL A 158 -2.03 -19.47 20.33
#